data_8d0f37b20b927221a64215a0e870f895
#
_entry.id   8d0f37b20b927221a64215a0e870f895
#
_cell.length_a   1.000
_cell.length_b   1.000
_cell.length_c   1.000
_cell.angle_alpha   90.00
_cell.angle_beta   90.00
_cell.angle_gamma   90.00
#
_symmetry.space_group_name_H-M   'P 1'
#
loop_
_entity.id
_entity.type
_entity.pdbx_description
1 polymer ?
#
loop_
_entity_poly.entity_id
_entity_poly.type
_entity_poly.pdbx_seq_one_letter_code
_entity_poly.pdbx_strand_id
1 'polypeptide(L)' 'MAFGRAAMRYYPDRCYTSALRMFRQEIKDTRGLYEALKALGYNDNQRYITPKQMEAIEEHLGTA' A
#
# COMPACT_ATOMS: atom_id res chain seq x y z
N MET A 1 9.58 0.64 -5.27
CA MET A 1 9.60 -0.30 -4.13
C MET A 1 8.66 -1.46 -4.40
N ALA A 2 9.08 -2.66 -4.05
CA ALA A 2 8.22 -3.83 -4.20
C ALA A 2 7.01 -3.70 -3.27
N PHE A 3 5.85 -4.09 -3.75
CA PHE A 3 4.61 -4.02 -2.98
C PHE A 3 4.72 -4.80 -1.67
N GLY A 4 5.32 -5.99 -1.75
CA GLY A 4 5.51 -6.80 -0.55
C GLY A 4 6.40 -6.15 0.48
N ARG A 5 7.44 -5.46 0.03
CA ARG A 5 8.34 -4.76 0.94
C ARG A 5 7.60 -3.64 1.67
N ALA A 6 6.77 -2.89 0.96
CA ALA A 6 5.96 -1.85 1.57
C ALA A 6 4.98 -2.45 2.59
N ALA A 7 4.34 -3.56 2.24
CA ALA A 7 3.42 -4.24 3.15
C ALA A 7 4.13 -4.66 4.44
N MET A 8 5.34 -5.20 4.33
CA MET A 8 6.09 -5.63 5.50
C MET A 8 6.55 -4.47 6.37
N ARG A 9 6.73 -3.29 5.78
CA ARG A 9 7.07 -2.09 6.57
C ARG A 9 5.92 -1.66 7.46
N TYR A 10 4.68 -1.82 6.98
CA TYR A 10 3.51 -1.45 7.76
C TYR A 10 3.04 -2.56 8.70
N TYR A 11 3.33 -3.82 8.36
CA TYR A 11 2.90 -4.97 9.15
C TYR A 11 4.08 -5.91 9.41
N PRO A 12 5.10 -5.44 10.14
CA PRO A 12 6.32 -6.25 10.33
C PRO A 12 6.12 -7.50 11.17
N ASP A 13 5.04 -7.55 11.98
CA ASP A 13 4.75 -8.69 12.83
C ASP A 13 3.93 -9.77 12.15
N ARG A 14 3.57 -9.57 10.88
CA ARG A 14 2.76 -10.53 10.14
C ARG A 14 3.62 -11.30 9.15
N CYS A 15 3.18 -12.50 8.78
CA CYS A 15 3.86 -13.21 7.71
C CYS A 15 3.60 -12.48 6.38
N TYR A 16 4.43 -12.77 5.40
CA TYR A 16 4.39 -12.07 4.12
C TYR A 16 3.00 -12.06 3.47
N THR A 17 2.38 -13.24 3.39
CA THR A 17 1.05 -13.36 2.78
C THR A 17 -0.01 -12.55 3.51
N SER A 18 0.02 -12.61 4.85
CA SER A 18 -0.92 -11.84 5.67
C SER A 18 -0.69 -10.36 5.53
N ALA A 19 0.59 -9.94 5.52
CA ALA A 19 0.92 -8.52 5.37
C ALA A 19 0.41 -7.98 4.04
N LEU A 20 0.57 -8.73 2.96
CA LEU A 20 0.06 -8.31 1.65
C LEU A 20 -1.45 -8.13 1.67
N ARG A 21 -2.16 -9.09 2.25
CA ARG A 21 -3.62 -9.05 2.32
C ARG A 21 -4.08 -7.86 3.14
N MET A 22 -3.48 -7.67 4.31
CA MET A 22 -3.86 -6.58 5.20
C MET A 22 -3.55 -5.22 4.61
N PHE A 23 -2.42 -5.10 3.92
CA PHE A 23 -2.04 -3.85 3.28
C PHE A 23 -3.02 -3.47 2.17
N ARG A 24 -3.38 -4.43 1.32
CA ARG A 24 -4.37 -4.19 0.27
C ARG A 24 -5.71 -3.79 0.85
N GLN A 25 -6.13 -4.44 1.91
CA GLN A 25 -7.39 -4.11 2.55
C GLN A 25 -7.36 -2.72 3.17
N GLU A 26 -6.25 -2.37 3.80
CA GLU A 26 -6.08 -1.04 4.39
C GLU A 26 -6.16 0.06 3.34
N ILE A 27 -5.55 -0.18 2.19
CA ILE A 27 -5.62 0.77 1.07
C ILE A 27 -7.06 0.98 0.65
N LYS A 28 -7.84 -0.09 0.54
CA LYS A 28 -9.23 0.01 0.12
C LYS A 28 -10.11 0.65 1.19
N ASP A 29 -9.81 0.38 2.45
CA ASP A 29 -10.62 0.89 3.56
C ASP A 29 -10.32 2.34 3.91
N THR A 30 -9.15 2.84 3.56
CA THR A 30 -8.78 4.22 3.87
C THR A 30 -9.39 5.13 2.83
N ARG A 31 -10.35 5.94 3.27
CA ARG A 31 -11.09 6.84 2.37
C ARG A 31 -10.14 7.81 1.67
N GLY A 32 -10.30 7.91 0.37
CA GLY A 32 -9.47 8.80 -0.43
C GLY A 32 -8.15 8.22 -0.89
N LEU A 33 -7.59 7.28 -0.14
CA LEU A 33 -6.31 6.68 -0.52
C LEU A 33 -6.43 5.82 -1.78
N TYR A 34 -7.41 4.96 -1.82
CA TYR A 34 -7.60 4.10 -2.97
C TYR A 34 -7.82 4.90 -4.25
N GLU A 35 -8.65 5.93 -4.16
CA GLU A 35 -8.92 6.79 -5.31
C GLU A 35 -7.68 7.56 -5.73
N ALA A 36 -6.91 8.08 -4.77
CA ALA A 36 -5.67 8.78 -5.07
C ALA A 36 -4.68 7.86 -5.78
N LEU A 37 -4.57 6.62 -5.30
CA LEU A 37 -3.67 5.65 -5.91
C LEU A 37 -4.12 5.27 -7.31
N LYS A 38 -5.42 5.11 -7.54
CA LYS A 38 -5.93 4.80 -8.87
C LYS A 38 -5.63 5.93 -9.85
N ALA A 39 -5.70 7.16 -9.39
CA ALA A 39 -5.34 8.31 -10.20
C ALA A 39 -3.84 8.29 -10.57
N LEU A 40 -3.03 7.62 -9.78
CA LEU A 40 -1.60 7.46 -10.03
C LEU A 40 -1.26 6.14 -10.73
N GLY A 41 -2.27 5.47 -11.27
CA GLY A 41 -2.05 4.24 -12.04
C GLY A 41 -2.04 2.96 -11.23
N TYR A 42 -2.50 3.01 -9.99
CA TYR A 42 -2.54 1.84 -9.13
C TYR A 42 -3.58 0.82 -9.62
N ASN A 43 -3.23 -0.46 -9.52
CA ASN A 43 -4.20 -1.54 -9.70
C ASN A 43 -3.91 -2.64 -8.67
N ASP A 44 -4.91 -3.50 -8.44
CA ASP A 44 -4.83 -4.51 -7.38
C ASP A 44 -3.79 -5.59 -7.61
N ASN A 45 -3.31 -5.73 -8.83
CA ASN A 45 -2.36 -6.78 -9.20
C ASN A 45 -0.94 -6.28 -9.37
N GLN A 46 -0.68 -4.99 -9.14
CA GLN A 46 0.66 -4.49 -9.36
C GLN A 46 1.62 -5.01 -8.30
N ARG A 47 2.87 -5.24 -8.73
CA ARG A 47 3.89 -5.83 -7.87
C ARG A 47 4.84 -4.80 -7.29
N TYR A 48 4.83 -3.59 -7.83
CA TYR A 48 5.72 -2.53 -7.42
C TYR A 48 4.93 -1.26 -7.16
N ILE A 49 5.37 -0.49 -6.21
CA ILE A 49 4.78 0.79 -5.88
C ILE A 49 5.69 1.88 -6.40
N THR A 50 5.14 2.83 -7.17
CA THR A 50 5.93 3.96 -7.66
C THR A 50 6.19 4.93 -6.51
N PRO A 51 7.23 5.79 -6.62
CA PRO A 51 7.49 6.78 -5.58
C PRO A 51 6.29 7.68 -5.27
N LYS A 52 5.55 8.09 -6.29
CA LYS A 52 4.37 8.93 -6.09
C LYS A 52 3.26 8.20 -5.37
N GLN A 53 3.08 6.92 -5.70
CA GLN A 53 2.09 6.10 -5.00
C GLN A 53 2.49 5.92 -3.54
N MET A 54 3.77 5.73 -3.29
CA MET A 54 4.25 5.57 -1.90
C MET A 54 4.04 6.86 -1.10
N GLU A 55 4.25 8.01 -1.72
CA GLU A 55 3.97 9.28 -1.07
C GLU A 55 2.50 9.38 -0.65
N ALA A 56 1.59 9.00 -1.54
CA ALA A 56 0.16 9.03 -1.23
C ALA A 56 -0.17 8.08 -0.07
N ILE A 57 0.43 6.90 -0.07
CA ILE A 57 0.23 5.94 1.02
C ILE A 57 0.71 6.54 2.34
N GLU A 58 1.89 7.12 2.34
CA GLU A 58 2.44 7.72 3.56
C GLU A 58 1.63 8.91 4.05
N GLU A 59 1.05 9.67 3.15
CA GLU A 59 0.19 10.79 3.52
C GLU A 59 -1.07 10.34 4.23
N HIS A 60 -1.61 9.19 3.83
CA HIS A 60 -2.87 8.69 4.39
C HIS A 60 -2.67 7.74 5.58
N LEU A 61 -1.63 6.95 5.56
CA LEU A 61 -1.40 5.93 6.59
C LEU A 61 -0.27 6.30 7.56
N GLY A 62 0.45 7.37 7.27
CA GLY A 62 1.61 7.73 8.06
C GLY A 62 2.84 6.97 7.59
N THR A 63 3.99 7.36 8.12
CA THR A 63 5.27 6.73 7.77
C THR A 63 5.43 5.44 8.57
N ALA A 64 5.79 4.38 7.88
CA ALA A 64 6.00 3.09 8.53
C ALA A 64 7.34 3.07 9.28
#